data_455361a57a7d31ab6184c8ac4ad6baf5
#
_entry.id   455361a57a7d31ab6184c8ac4ad6baf5
#
_cell.length_a   1.000
_cell.length_b   1.000
_cell.length_c   1.000
_cell.angle_alpha   90.00
_cell.angle_beta   90.00
_cell.angle_gamma   90.00
#
_symmetry.space_group_name_H-M   'P 1'
#
loop_
_entity.id
_entity.type
_entity.pdbx_description
1 polymer ?
#
loop_
_entity_poly.entity_id
_entity_poly.type
_entity_poly.pdbx_seq_one_letter_code
_entity_poly.pdbx_strand_id
1 'polypeptide(L)'
;MPERKPTRTADLDYFYGQSSELFSFYRIPKLLFQDSRFQPLSTDAKTLYGILLDRMSLSARNGWLDKAGRVFIIYTVQEVQDSLGCADKKATKLLRELEEYGLIAVSYTHLRAHE
;
A
#
# COMPACT_ATOMS: atom_id res chain seq x y z
N MET A 1 17.88 7.82 -27.15
CA MET A 1 17.34 7.33 -27.09
C MET A 1 16.77 6.77 -27.11
N PRO A 2 16.75 6.91 -27.15
CA PRO A 2 15.82 6.47 -27.13
C PRO A 2 15.26 5.65 -26.92
N GLU A 3 15.23 5.77 -26.91
CA GLU A 3 14.55 5.06 -26.78
C GLU A 3 14.03 4.44 -26.24
N ARG A 4 13.84 4.72 -25.93
CA ARG A 4 13.17 4.17 -25.32
C ARG A 4 12.36 3.87 -25.15
N LYS A 5 12.03 4.28 -25.23
CA LYS A 5 11.14 4.04 -25.03
C LYS A 5 10.30 3.83 -25.27
N PRO A 6 10.36 4.06 -25.64
CA PRO A 6 9.34 4.29 -25.95
C PRO A 6 8.17 3.83 -26.08
N THR A 7 7.97 3.72 -26.49
CA THR A 7 6.91 3.08 -26.72
C THR A 7 5.90 3.14 -25.70
N ARG A 8 5.87 2.52 -24.79
CA ARG A 8 4.97 2.58 -23.79
C ARG A 8 5.03 3.86 -23.12
N THR A 9 6.04 4.49 -23.28
CA THR A 9 6.23 5.82 -22.76
C THR A 9 5.24 6.78 -23.32
N ALA A 10 4.86 6.58 -24.55
CA ALA A 10 3.87 7.44 -25.17
C ALA A 10 2.60 7.46 -24.39
N ASP A 11 2.25 6.35 -23.77
CA ASP A 11 1.03 6.29 -22.98
C ASP A 11 1.10 7.15 -21.75
N LEU A 12 2.27 7.38 -21.23
CA LEU A 12 2.44 8.17 -20.04
C LEU A 12 2.34 9.67 -20.31
N ASP A 13 2.52 10.04 -21.56
CA ASP A 13 2.48 11.45 -21.93
C ASP A 13 1.09 12.00 -21.97
N TYR A 14 0.10 11.15 -22.01
CA TYR A 14 -1.26 11.61 -22.24
C TYR A 14 -2.19 11.13 -21.15
N PHE A 15 -2.79 12.08 -20.46
CA PHE A 15 -3.73 11.77 -19.40
C PHE A 15 -5.13 12.09 -19.85
N TYR A 16 -5.56 11.40 -20.88
CA TYR A 16 -6.91 11.57 -21.40
C TYR A 16 -7.91 10.85 -20.50
N GLY A 17 -9.15 11.24 -20.60
CA GLY A 17 -10.19 10.66 -19.78
C GLY A 17 -10.26 9.15 -19.88
N GLN A 18 -10.09 8.61 -21.08
CA GLN A 18 -10.16 7.17 -21.25
C GLN A 18 -8.94 6.45 -20.70
N SER A 19 -7.89 7.19 -20.36
CA SER A 19 -6.70 6.60 -19.78
C SER A 19 -6.78 6.48 -18.29
N SER A 20 -7.86 6.97 -17.68
CA SER A 20 -7.95 7.01 -16.23
C SER A 20 -7.85 5.63 -15.59
N GLU A 21 -8.29 4.60 -16.31
CA GLU A 21 -8.18 3.24 -15.78
C GLU A 21 -6.74 2.76 -15.74
N LEU A 22 -5.92 3.22 -16.68
CA LEU A 22 -4.51 2.85 -16.72
C LEU A 22 -3.72 3.59 -15.65
N PHE A 23 -4.24 4.72 -15.21
CA PHE A 23 -3.55 5.57 -14.26
C PHE A 23 -4.32 5.69 -12.96
N SER A 24 -4.72 4.54 -12.42
CA SER A 24 -5.20 4.49 -11.06
C SER A 24 -4.04 4.81 -10.15
N PHE A 25 -4.33 5.39 -9.02
CA PHE A 25 -3.28 5.90 -8.14
C PHE A 25 -3.42 5.35 -6.75
N TYR A 26 -2.29 5.04 -6.15
CA TYR A 26 -2.23 4.92 -4.72
C TYR A 26 -2.01 6.31 -4.16
N ARG A 27 -2.58 6.57 -2.99
CA ARG A 27 -2.43 7.87 -2.35
C ARG A 27 -1.62 7.70 -1.08
N ILE A 28 -0.56 8.47 -0.98
CA ILE A 28 0.29 8.42 0.21
C ILE A 28 0.12 9.74 0.94
N PRO A 29 -0.27 9.72 2.21
CA PRO A 29 -0.45 10.99 2.93
C PRO A 29 0.83 11.78 2.99
N LYS A 30 0.73 13.06 2.71
CA LYS A 30 1.88 13.96 2.80
C LYS A 30 2.47 13.99 4.21
N LEU A 31 1.64 13.74 5.20
CA LEU A 31 2.06 13.70 6.59
C LEU A 31 3.26 12.78 6.79
N LEU A 32 3.32 11.67 6.07
CA LEU A 32 4.42 10.73 6.23
C LEU A 32 5.76 11.30 5.78
N PHE A 33 5.71 12.35 4.97
CA PHE A 33 6.93 13.00 4.49
C PHE A 33 7.21 14.30 5.22
N GLN A 34 6.19 14.93 5.77
CA GLN A 34 6.31 16.28 6.33
C GLN A 34 6.41 16.31 7.85
N ASP A 35 5.82 15.32 8.52
CA ASP A 35 5.84 15.29 9.98
C ASP A 35 7.13 14.63 10.45
N SER A 36 7.82 15.28 11.37
CA SER A 36 9.11 14.77 11.85
C SER A 36 8.99 13.41 12.52
N ARG A 37 7.81 13.05 13.04
CA ARG A 37 7.62 11.74 13.66
C ARG A 37 7.77 10.61 12.63
N PHE A 38 7.43 10.89 11.38
CA PHE A 38 7.42 9.84 10.36
C PHE A 38 8.56 9.97 9.36
N GLN A 39 9.39 11.00 9.50
CA GLN A 39 10.51 11.15 8.59
C GLN A 39 11.45 9.96 8.57
N PRO A 40 11.76 9.33 9.71
CA PRO A 40 12.66 8.17 9.69
C PRO A 40 12.05 6.93 9.06
N LEU A 41 10.73 6.92 8.86
CA LEU A 41 10.07 5.80 8.21
C LEU A 41 10.63 5.64 6.80
N SER A 42 10.92 4.42 6.39
CA SER A 42 11.50 4.21 5.06
C SER A 42 10.51 4.57 3.97
N THR A 43 11.03 4.97 2.82
CA THR A 43 10.21 5.29 1.66
C THR A 43 9.37 4.10 1.25
N ASP A 44 9.95 2.91 1.32
CA ASP A 44 9.23 1.69 0.97
C ASP A 44 8.04 1.46 1.91
N ALA A 45 8.21 1.74 3.20
CA ALA A 45 7.11 1.60 4.14
C ALA A 45 6.02 2.63 3.86
N LYS A 46 6.40 3.84 3.50
CA LYS A 46 5.41 4.86 3.13
C LYS A 46 4.62 4.44 1.91
N THR A 47 5.30 3.84 0.94
CA THR A 47 4.66 3.33 -0.25
C THR A 47 3.69 2.21 0.10
N LEU A 48 4.12 1.29 0.94
CA LEU A 48 3.25 0.21 1.38
C LEU A 48 2.01 0.75 2.07
N TYR A 49 2.18 1.80 2.88
CA TYR A 49 1.03 2.38 3.56
C TYR A 49 -0.02 2.89 2.57
N GLY A 50 0.43 3.50 1.48
CA GLY A 50 -0.48 3.94 0.42
C GLY A 50 -1.25 2.78 -0.20
N ILE A 51 -0.58 1.66 -0.39
CA ILE A 51 -1.21 0.46 -0.94
C ILE A 51 -2.25 -0.08 0.04
N LEU A 52 -1.92 -0.11 1.32
CA LEU A 52 -2.84 -0.60 2.34
C LEU A 52 -4.06 0.30 2.47
N LEU A 53 -3.88 1.61 2.35
CA LEU A 53 -5.00 2.54 2.38
C LEU A 53 -5.97 2.29 1.22
N ASP A 54 -5.43 1.97 0.06
CA ASP A 54 -6.25 1.66 -1.09
C ASP A 54 -7.10 0.43 -0.82
N ARG A 55 -6.48 -0.61 -0.26
CA ARG A 55 -7.21 -1.84 0.07
C ARG A 55 -8.24 -1.56 1.15
N MET A 56 -7.92 -0.70 2.12
CA MET A 56 -8.83 -0.35 3.17
C MET A 56 -10.07 0.36 2.62
N SER A 57 -9.87 1.20 1.63
CA SER A 57 -10.97 1.89 0.98
C SER A 57 -11.94 0.90 0.33
N LEU A 58 -11.41 -0.14 -0.31
CA LEU A 58 -12.24 -1.18 -0.90
C LEU A 58 -12.96 -1.98 0.17
N SER A 59 -12.27 -2.29 1.28
CA SER A 59 -12.88 -3.05 2.37
C SER A 59 -14.04 -2.29 3.00
N ALA A 60 -13.88 -0.98 3.16
CA ALA A 60 -14.94 -0.15 3.72
C ALA A 60 -16.18 -0.19 2.83
N ARG A 61 -15.98 -0.13 1.53
CA ARG A 61 -17.09 -0.19 0.59
C ARG A 61 -17.78 -1.55 0.59
N ASN A 62 -17.04 -2.59 0.91
CA ASN A 62 -17.57 -3.95 0.96
C ASN A 62 -18.13 -4.31 2.33
N GLY A 63 -18.05 -3.39 3.28
CA GLY A 63 -18.61 -3.62 4.60
C GLY A 63 -17.76 -4.51 5.50
N TRP A 64 -16.47 -4.58 5.27
CA TRP A 64 -15.57 -5.40 6.09
C TRP A 64 -15.24 -4.64 7.37
N LEU A 65 -16.08 -4.85 8.38
CA LEU A 65 -15.93 -4.16 9.66
C LEU A 65 -15.77 -5.18 10.77
N ASP A 66 -14.99 -4.83 11.77
CA ASP A 66 -14.87 -5.66 12.95
C ASP A 66 -16.02 -5.34 13.93
N LYS A 67 -15.98 -5.98 15.09
CA LYS A 67 -17.06 -5.80 16.08
C LYS A 67 -17.18 -4.38 16.57
N ALA A 68 -16.09 -3.64 16.53
CA ALA A 68 -16.09 -2.23 16.97
C ALA A 68 -16.42 -1.28 15.83
N GLY A 69 -16.76 -1.80 14.65
CA GLY A 69 -17.09 -0.96 13.50
C GLY A 69 -15.87 -0.41 12.78
N ARG A 70 -14.70 -0.93 13.06
CA ARG A 70 -13.48 -0.46 12.40
C ARG A 70 -13.23 -1.24 11.13
N VAL A 71 -12.78 -0.53 10.10
CA VAL A 71 -12.45 -1.17 8.82
C VAL A 71 -11.21 -2.04 9.00
N PHE A 72 -11.24 -3.23 8.44
CA PHE A 72 -10.07 -4.09 8.45
C PHE A 72 -9.83 -4.66 7.07
N ILE A 73 -8.60 -5.11 6.84
CA ILE A 73 -8.24 -5.79 5.60
C ILE A 73 -7.51 -7.07 5.96
N ILE A 74 -7.54 -8.00 5.02
CA ILE A 74 -6.71 -9.19 5.09
C ILE A 74 -5.64 -9.00 4.02
N TYR A 75 -4.39 -8.91 4.45
CA TYR A 75 -3.30 -8.65 3.53
C TYR A 75 -2.10 -9.47 3.99
N THR A 76 -1.71 -10.42 3.19
CA THR A 76 -0.66 -11.37 3.56
C THR A 76 0.72 -10.83 3.23
N VAL A 77 1.73 -11.43 3.83
CA VAL A 77 3.11 -11.10 3.49
C VAL A 77 3.35 -11.35 2.00
N GLN A 78 2.75 -12.40 1.46
CA GLN A 78 2.88 -12.69 0.03
C GLN A 78 2.33 -11.55 -0.83
N GLU A 79 1.20 -10.98 -0.41
CA GLU A 79 0.62 -9.86 -1.14
C GLU A 79 1.52 -8.63 -1.09
N VAL A 80 2.17 -8.40 0.04
CA VAL A 80 3.13 -7.31 0.14
C VAL A 80 4.29 -7.55 -0.82
N GLN A 81 4.80 -8.78 -0.86
CA GLN A 81 5.88 -9.13 -1.76
C GLN A 81 5.50 -8.87 -3.20
N ASP A 82 4.30 -9.28 -3.57
CA ASP A 82 3.82 -9.11 -4.95
C ASP A 82 3.61 -7.63 -5.29
N SER A 83 3.09 -6.87 -4.35
CA SER A 83 2.79 -5.47 -4.59
C SER A 83 4.05 -4.63 -4.74
N LEU A 84 5.08 -4.93 -3.95
CA LEU A 84 6.30 -4.14 -3.92
C LEU A 84 7.44 -4.76 -4.70
N GLY A 85 7.28 -6.00 -5.13
CA GLY A 85 8.36 -6.69 -5.83
C GLY A 85 9.54 -6.96 -4.91
N CYS A 86 9.28 -7.36 -3.67
CA CYS A 86 10.34 -7.57 -2.71
C CYS A 86 10.29 -8.98 -2.12
N ALA A 87 11.32 -9.34 -1.38
CA ALA A 87 11.39 -10.64 -0.74
C ALA A 87 10.65 -10.62 0.59
N ASP A 88 10.47 -11.79 1.13
CA ASP A 88 9.68 -12.03 2.32
C ASP A 88 10.24 -11.29 3.55
N LYS A 89 11.56 -11.27 3.72
CA LYS A 89 12.15 -10.57 4.85
C LYS A 89 11.89 -9.08 4.80
N LYS A 90 11.98 -8.51 3.62
CA LYS A 90 11.73 -7.08 3.47
C LYS A 90 10.26 -6.79 3.69
N ALA A 91 9.38 -7.61 3.15
CA ALA A 91 7.94 -7.44 3.33
C ALA A 91 7.58 -7.44 4.82
N THR A 92 8.11 -8.41 5.57
CA THR A 92 7.85 -8.52 7.00
C THR A 92 8.40 -7.31 7.73
N LYS A 93 9.60 -6.87 7.35
CA LYS A 93 10.21 -5.71 7.99
C LYS A 93 9.38 -4.46 7.79
N LEU A 94 8.85 -4.27 6.58
CA LEU A 94 8.06 -3.08 6.28
C LEU A 94 6.75 -3.06 7.05
N LEU A 95 6.10 -4.21 7.16
CA LEU A 95 4.89 -4.30 7.97
C LEU A 95 5.17 -3.99 9.42
N ARG A 96 6.27 -4.52 9.94
CA ARG A 96 6.66 -4.25 11.31
C ARG A 96 6.99 -2.79 11.53
N GLU A 97 7.63 -2.18 10.56
CA GLU A 97 7.97 -0.77 10.60
C GLU A 97 6.70 0.07 10.73
N LEU A 98 5.70 -0.21 9.92
CA LEU A 98 4.43 0.52 9.97
C LEU A 98 3.73 0.32 11.32
N GLU A 99 3.81 -0.89 11.84
CA GLU A 99 3.20 -1.19 13.14
C GLU A 99 3.90 -0.43 14.25
N GLU A 100 5.22 -0.37 14.20
CA GLU A 100 6.01 0.34 15.22
C GLU A 100 5.71 1.82 15.24
N TYR A 101 5.41 2.39 14.10
CA TYR A 101 5.07 3.81 14.03
C TYR A 101 3.60 4.08 14.29
N GLY A 102 2.85 3.04 14.64
CA GLY A 102 1.45 3.20 14.99
C GLY A 102 0.52 3.44 13.82
N LEU A 103 0.99 3.18 12.61
CA LEU A 103 0.18 3.43 11.42
C LEU A 103 -0.75 2.26 11.10
N ILE A 104 -0.41 1.07 11.54
CA ILE A 104 -1.27 -0.10 11.38
C ILE A 104 -1.27 -0.89 12.68
N ALA A 105 -2.30 -1.71 12.83
CA ALA A 105 -2.36 -2.68 13.92
C ALA A 105 -2.55 -4.04 13.29
N VAL A 106 -1.72 -4.98 13.67
CA VAL A 106 -1.79 -6.33 13.12
C VAL A 106 -2.58 -7.23 14.05
N SER A 107 -3.54 -7.95 13.50
CA SER A 107 -4.33 -8.88 14.28
C SER A 107 -3.79 -10.29 14.07
N TYR A 108 -3.04 -10.77 15.02
CA TYR A 108 -2.46 -12.10 14.93
C TYR A 108 -3.50 -13.19 15.04
N THR A 109 -4.58 -12.91 15.74
CA THR A 109 -5.70 -13.84 15.81
C THR A 109 -6.24 -14.10 14.42
N HIS A 110 -6.34 -13.05 13.65
CA HIS A 110 -6.82 -13.14 12.28
C HIS A 110 -5.88 -14.00 11.43
N LEU A 111 -4.58 -13.80 11.60
CA LEU A 111 -3.60 -14.58 10.88
C LEU A 111 -3.67 -16.05 11.26
N ARG A 112 -3.88 -16.32 12.54
CA ARG A 112 -3.97 -17.70 12.98
C ARG A 112 -5.14 -18.42 12.38
N ALA A 113 -6.20 -17.71 12.10
CA ALA A 113 -7.39 -18.33 11.52
C ALA A 113 -7.09 -18.93 10.17
N HIS A 114 -6.04 -18.51 9.54
CA HIS A 114 -5.66 -19.00 8.22
C HIS A 114 -4.60 -20.09 8.28
N GLU A 115 -4.13 -20.39 9.44
CA GLU A 115 -3.19 -21.45 9.61
C GLU A 115 -3.88 -22.75 9.89
#